data_0d77d1b94dbf605de8b4b4e7c8dcea08
#
_entry.id   0d77d1b94dbf605de8b4b4e7c8dcea08
#
_cell.length_a   1.000
_cell.length_b   1.000
_cell.length_c   1.000
_cell.angle_alpha   90.00
_cell.angle_beta   90.00
_cell.angle_gamma   90.00
#
_symmetry.space_group_name_H-M   'P 1'
#
loop_
_entity.id
_entity.type
_entity.pdbx_description
1 polymer ?
#
loop_
_entity_poly.entity_id
_entity_poly.type
_entity_poly.pdbx_seq_one_letter_code
_entity_poly.pdbx_strand_id
1 'polypeptide(L)'
;MNIPTLKEKMLSSLDTWLKGRIDEMVSDNPALTLPSVYIKRGCHNILNKYEGKISQSIDNAALFLADENGDINTNTLFADVMEIFKGLEDNTFDIGLVQGVVGKGRISITLPDNIFTNIIFGNKKTITFNENDFLELKSLLVE
;
A
#
# COMPACT_ATOMS: atom_id res chain seq x y z
N MET A 1 -5.71 -6.82 -18.87
CA MET A 1 -4.25 -6.72 -18.59
C MET A 1 -3.71 -8.12 -18.34
N ASN A 2 -2.60 -8.48 -18.93
CA ASN A 2 -2.01 -9.80 -18.69
C ASN A 2 -1.33 -9.88 -17.32
N ILE A 3 -1.09 -11.10 -16.85
CA ILE A 3 -0.57 -11.33 -15.49
C ILE A 3 0.83 -10.73 -15.28
N PRO A 4 1.83 -10.97 -16.16
CA PRO A 4 3.15 -10.36 -15.97
C PRO A 4 3.13 -8.85 -15.93
N THR A 5 2.35 -8.21 -16.78
CA THR A 5 2.18 -6.75 -16.80
C THR A 5 1.51 -6.25 -15.52
N LEU A 6 0.49 -6.96 -15.04
CA LEU A 6 -0.19 -6.61 -13.79
C LEU A 6 0.75 -6.66 -12.60
N LYS A 7 1.59 -7.72 -12.51
CA LYS A 7 2.59 -7.84 -11.44
C LYS A 7 3.57 -6.66 -11.43
N GLU A 8 4.11 -6.33 -12.59
CA GLU A 8 5.04 -5.23 -12.75
C GLU A 8 4.40 -3.88 -12.39
N LYS A 9 3.21 -3.62 -12.91
CA LYS A 9 2.47 -2.38 -12.63
C LYS A 9 2.03 -2.28 -11.18
N MET A 10 1.67 -3.37 -10.54
CA MET A 10 1.26 -3.37 -9.14
C MET A 10 2.40 -2.88 -8.24
N LEU A 11 3.60 -3.43 -8.41
CA LEU A 11 4.78 -3.02 -7.64
C LEU A 11 5.16 -1.57 -7.91
N SER A 12 5.22 -1.18 -9.18
CA SER A 12 5.54 0.18 -9.60
C SER A 12 4.52 1.18 -9.07
N SER A 13 3.24 0.85 -9.15
CA SER A 13 2.15 1.72 -8.69
C SER A 13 2.13 1.87 -7.17
N LEU A 14 2.38 0.79 -6.43
CA LEU A 14 2.51 0.84 -4.98
C LEU A 14 3.68 1.74 -4.55
N ASP A 15 4.82 1.59 -5.19
CA ASP A 15 6.00 2.41 -4.92
C ASP A 15 5.71 3.90 -5.20
N THR A 16 5.13 4.20 -6.35
CA THR A 16 4.75 5.57 -6.76
C THR A 16 3.74 6.17 -5.79
N TRP A 17 2.73 5.39 -5.42
CA TRP A 17 1.68 5.84 -4.50
C TRP A 17 2.23 6.14 -3.11
N LEU A 18 3.06 5.25 -2.56
CA LEU A 18 3.69 5.46 -1.26
C LEU A 18 4.59 6.68 -1.26
N LYS A 19 5.40 6.87 -2.30
CA LYS A 19 6.25 8.07 -2.45
C LYS A 19 5.41 9.34 -2.53
N GLY A 20 4.31 9.30 -3.26
CA GLY A 20 3.38 10.43 -3.37
C GLY A 20 2.76 10.81 -2.03
N ARG A 21 2.37 9.82 -1.23
CA ARG A 21 1.84 10.04 0.12
C ARG A 21 2.88 10.65 1.06
N ILE A 22 4.12 10.20 0.96
CA ILE A 22 5.23 10.76 1.73
C ILE A 22 5.49 12.21 1.32
N ASP A 23 5.45 12.52 0.02
CA ASP A 23 5.61 13.87 -0.49
C ASP A 23 4.51 14.82 0.02
N GLU A 24 3.27 14.34 0.12
CA GLU A 24 2.17 15.11 0.73
C GLU A 24 2.45 15.42 2.20
N MET A 25 2.97 14.45 2.95
CA MET A 25 3.36 14.66 4.35
C MET A 25 4.46 15.71 4.48
N VAL A 26 5.45 15.69 3.58
CA VAL A 26 6.53 16.68 3.53
C VAL A 26 5.99 18.07 3.20
N SER A 27 5.02 18.16 2.28
CA SER A 27 4.36 19.42 1.93
C SER A 27 3.66 20.05 3.14
N ASP A 28 3.01 19.21 3.97
CA ASP A 28 2.34 19.66 5.20
C ASP A 28 3.32 19.97 6.32
N ASN A 29 4.49 19.33 6.34
CA ASN A 29 5.52 19.52 7.35
C ASN A 29 6.92 19.48 6.71
N PRO A 30 7.47 20.65 6.29
CA PRO A 30 8.78 20.71 5.63
C PRO A 30 9.96 20.17 6.45
N ALA A 31 9.81 20.04 7.77
CA ALA A 31 10.83 19.41 8.62
C ALA A 31 11.06 17.95 8.27
N LEU A 32 10.13 17.30 7.56
CA LEU A 32 10.25 15.91 7.11
C LEU A 32 11.06 15.76 5.82
N THR A 33 11.55 16.83 5.21
CA THR A 33 12.25 16.77 3.92
C THR A 33 13.43 15.82 3.94
N LEU A 34 14.32 15.95 4.90
CA LEU A 34 15.47 15.06 5.02
C LEU A 34 15.10 13.66 5.48
N PRO A 35 14.29 13.47 6.55
CA PRO A 35 13.82 12.15 6.93
C PRO A 35 13.03 11.42 5.84
N SER A 36 12.32 12.13 4.97
CA SER A 36 11.50 11.53 3.90
C SER A 36 12.33 10.66 2.94
N VAL A 37 13.59 11.01 2.71
CA VAL A 37 14.49 10.21 1.87
C VAL A 37 14.66 8.80 2.44
N TYR A 38 14.85 8.71 3.76
CA TYR A 38 15.01 7.43 4.45
C TYR A 38 13.68 6.66 4.52
N ILE A 39 12.57 7.36 4.72
CA ILE A 39 11.24 6.76 4.74
C ILE A 39 10.91 6.16 3.37
N LYS A 40 11.14 6.88 2.29
CA LYS A 40 10.94 6.38 0.92
C LYS A 40 11.78 5.14 0.64
N ARG A 41 13.05 5.15 1.07
CA ARG A 41 13.95 4.00 0.92
C ARG A 41 13.44 2.80 1.71
N GLY A 42 12.97 3.02 2.94
CA GLY A 42 12.36 1.98 3.77
C GLY A 42 11.13 1.36 3.13
N CYS A 43 10.22 2.18 2.59
CA CYS A 43 9.04 1.70 1.86
C CYS A 43 9.44 0.87 0.64
N HIS A 44 10.39 1.34 -0.13
CA HIS A 44 10.90 0.61 -1.31
C HIS A 44 11.48 -0.75 -0.92
N ASN A 45 12.27 -0.81 0.14
CA ASN A 45 12.86 -2.04 0.63
C ASN A 45 11.78 -3.02 1.12
N ILE A 46 10.73 -2.52 1.79
CA ILE A 46 9.60 -3.35 2.22
C ILE A 46 8.86 -3.94 1.01
N LEU A 47 8.59 -3.14 0.00
CA LEU A 47 7.95 -3.63 -1.23
C LEU A 47 8.78 -4.72 -1.90
N ASN A 48 10.09 -4.53 -1.99
CA ASN A 48 11.00 -5.54 -2.54
C ASN A 48 10.99 -6.84 -1.72
N LYS A 49 10.92 -6.72 -0.41
CA LYS A 49 10.85 -7.88 0.48
C LYS A 49 9.58 -8.71 0.27
N TYR A 50 8.46 -8.06 -0.02
CA TYR A 50 7.16 -8.71 -0.20
C TYR A 50 6.79 -8.95 -1.67
N GLU A 51 7.69 -8.67 -2.60
CA GLU A 51 7.47 -8.87 -4.05
C GLU A 51 6.96 -10.27 -4.37
N GLY A 52 7.59 -11.30 -3.82
CA GLY A 52 7.18 -12.69 -4.04
C GLY A 52 5.76 -12.98 -3.54
N LYS A 53 5.38 -12.44 -2.40
CA LYS A 53 4.02 -12.60 -1.84
C LYS A 53 2.98 -11.85 -2.67
N ILE A 54 3.29 -10.66 -3.13
CA ILE A 54 2.41 -9.88 -4.02
C ILE A 54 2.21 -10.62 -5.32
N SER A 55 3.29 -11.11 -5.92
CA SER A 55 3.25 -11.90 -7.16
C SER A 55 2.39 -13.15 -7.00
N GLN A 56 2.56 -13.90 -5.92
CA GLN A 56 1.77 -15.09 -5.62
C GLN A 56 0.29 -14.76 -5.42
N SER A 57 -0.01 -13.66 -4.75
CA SER A 57 -1.40 -13.22 -4.56
C SER A 57 -2.08 -12.89 -5.89
N ILE A 58 -1.36 -12.30 -6.82
CA ILE A 58 -1.87 -12.03 -8.17
C ILE A 58 -2.11 -13.34 -8.92
N ASP A 59 -1.18 -14.29 -8.84
CA ASP A 59 -1.36 -15.62 -9.46
C ASP A 59 -2.59 -16.34 -8.90
N ASN A 60 -2.82 -16.26 -7.59
CA ASN A 60 -3.99 -16.85 -6.96
C ASN A 60 -5.29 -16.18 -7.41
N ALA A 61 -5.30 -14.86 -7.50
CA ALA A 61 -6.45 -14.11 -8.00
C ALA A 61 -6.76 -14.45 -9.46
N ALA A 62 -5.72 -14.66 -10.26
CA ALA A 62 -5.86 -15.01 -11.66
C ALA A 62 -6.60 -16.34 -11.89
N LEU A 63 -6.51 -17.28 -10.95
CA LEU A 63 -7.25 -18.54 -11.04
C LEU A 63 -8.77 -18.35 -11.06
N PHE A 64 -9.27 -17.27 -10.51
CA PHE A 64 -10.70 -16.96 -10.40
C PHE A 64 -11.16 -15.83 -11.32
N LEU A 65 -10.28 -14.90 -11.64
CA LEU A 65 -10.63 -13.65 -12.32
C LEU A 65 -10.08 -13.53 -13.74
N ALA A 66 -9.13 -14.41 -14.14
CA ALA A 66 -8.60 -14.37 -15.50
C ALA A 66 -9.64 -14.83 -16.51
N ASP A 67 -9.70 -14.14 -17.67
CA ASP A 67 -10.53 -14.53 -18.78
C ASP A 67 -9.91 -15.67 -19.63
N GLU A 68 -10.54 -15.99 -20.73
CA GLU A 68 -10.06 -17.06 -21.65
C GLU A 68 -8.67 -16.79 -22.22
N ASN A 69 -8.28 -15.53 -22.29
CA ASN A 69 -6.97 -15.10 -22.79
C ASN A 69 -5.91 -15.01 -21.69
N GLY A 70 -6.28 -15.31 -20.44
CA GLY A 70 -5.39 -15.17 -19.29
C GLY A 70 -5.25 -13.74 -18.78
N ASP A 71 -6.12 -12.83 -19.21
CA ASP A 71 -6.10 -11.43 -18.79
C ASP A 71 -7.04 -11.18 -17.61
N ILE A 72 -6.67 -10.25 -16.74
CA ILE A 72 -7.50 -9.80 -15.63
C ILE A 72 -8.01 -8.39 -15.92
N ASN A 73 -9.31 -8.19 -15.72
CA ASN A 73 -9.91 -6.86 -15.71
C ASN A 73 -9.57 -6.16 -14.40
N THR A 74 -8.79 -5.09 -14.45
CA THR A 74 -8.32 -4.37 -13.27
C THR A 74 -9.44 -3.71 -12.48
N ASN A 75 -10.51 -3.25 -13.14
CA ASN A 75 -11.66 -2.67 -12.45
C ASN A 75 -12.40 -3.73 -11.62
N THR A 76 -12.63 -4.91 -12.21
CA THR A 76 -13.26 -6.03 -11.51
C THR A 76 -12.40 -6.51 -10.33
N LEU A 77 -11.11 -6.68 -10.55
CA LEU A 77 -10.16 -7.06 -9.51
C LEU A 77 -10.21 -6.08 -8.34
N PHE A 78 -10.15 -4.79 -8.64
CA PHE A 78 -10.12 -3.76 -7.61
C PHE A 78 -11.44 -3.69 -6.84
N ALA A 79 -12.57 -3.80 -7.54
CA ALA A 79 -13.90 -3.81 -6.92
C ALA A 79 -14.06 -5.00 -5.96
N ASP A 80 -13.64 -6.19 -6.39
CA ASP A 80 -13.72 -7.40 -5.57
C ASP A 80 -12.82 -7.31 -4.34
N VAL A 81 -11.59 -6.85 -4.53
CA VAL A 81 -10.66 -6.63 -3.41
C VAL A 81 -11.21 -5.62 -2.42
N MET A 82 -11.77 -4.52 -2.89
CA MET A 82 -12.35 -3.49 -2.01
C MET A 82 -13.58 -4.01 -1.26
N GLU A 83 -14.42 -4.80 -1.90
CA GLU A 83 -15.59 -5.39 -1.24
C GLU A 83 -15.17 -6.34 -0.11
N ILE A 84 -14.21 -7.21 -0.37
CA ILE A 84 -13.64 -8.10 0.66
C ILE A 84 -13.03 -7.26 1.79
N PHE A 85 -12.25 -6.24 1.43
CA PHE A 85 -11.56 -5.40 2.39
C PHE A 85 -12.52 -4.65 3.32
N LYS A 86 -13.61 -4.12 2.78
CA LYS A 86 -14.67 -3.47 3.56
C LYS A 86 -15.39 -4.42 4.51
N GLY A 87 -15.51 -5.69 4.13
CA GLY A 87 -16.17 -6.73 4.93
C GLY A 87 -15.27 -7.36 5.97
N LEU A 88 -13.96 -7.13 5.92
CA LEU A 88 -13.03 -7.68 6.91
C LEU A 88 -13.21 -7.03 8.27
N GLU A 89 -13.20 -7.85 9.31
CA GLU A 89 -13.05 -7.34 10.67
C GLU A 89 -11.62 -6.89 10.91
N ASP A 90 -11.41 -6.03 11.91
CA ASP A 90 -10.08 -5.50 12.21
C ASP A 90 -9.12 -6.63 12.59
N ASN A 91 -8.01 -6.72 11.86
CA ASN A 91 -6.90 -7.62 12.12
C ASN A 91 -5.64 -6.80 12.41
N THR A 92 -4.99 -7.10 13.51
CA THR A 92 -3.72 -6.47 13.87
C THR A 92 -2.56 -7.19 13.18
N PHE A 93 -1.54 -6.43 12.79
CA PHE A 93 -0.30 -6.99 12.30
C PHE A 93 0.90 -6.28 12.94
N ASP A 94 2.01 -7.02 13.04
CA ASP A 94 3.28 -6.50 13.54
C ASP A 94 4.38 -6.97 12.58
N ILE A 95 5.07 -6.03 11.96
CA ILE A 95 6.18 -6.32 11.04
C ILE A 95 7.50 -5.73 11.59
N GLY A 96 7.73 -5.93 12.88
CA GLY A 96 8.91 -5.48 13.58
C GLY A 96 8.77 -4.06 14.10
N LEU A 97 9.30 -3.08 13.36
CA LEU A 97 9.27 -1.66 13.78
C LEU A 97 7.90 -1.00 13.58
N VAL A 98 6.98 -1.66 12.91
CA VAL A 98 5.69 -1.08 12.53
C VAL A 98 4.57 -2.01 12.95
N GLN A 99 3.60 -1.46 13.65
CA GLN A 99 2.36 -2.14 14.01
C GLN A 99 1.20 -1.55 13.22
N GLY A 100 0.18 -2.36 12.95
CA GLY A 100 -0.95 -1.85 12.23
C GLY A 100 -2.21 -2.66 12.41
N VAL A 101 -3.29 -2.10 11.85
CA VAL A 101 -4.63 -2.72 11.81
C VAL A 101 -5.12 -2.67 10.38
N VAL A 102 -5.59 -3.81 9.88
CA VAL A 102 -6.22 -3.93 8.54
C VAL A 102 -7.64 -4.41 8.73
N GLY A 103 -8.59 -3.71 8.18
CA GLY A 103 -9.99 -4.11 8.19
C GLY A 103 -10.94 -2.95 7.95
N LYS A 104 -12.20 -3.27 7.68
CA LYS A 104 -13.29 -2.30 7.47
C LYS A 104 -12.96 -1.23 6.42
N GLY A 105 -12.23 -1.61 5.37
CA GLY A 105 -11.87 -0.71 4.29
C GLY A 105 -10.75 0.28 4.63
N ARG A 106 -9.95 0.01 5.65
CA ARG A 106 -8.83 0.88 6.05
C ARG A 106 -7.60 0.08 6.46
N ILE A 107 -6.45 0.72 6.32
CA ILE A 107 -5.18 0.25 6.89
C ILE A 107 -4.64 1.37 7.77
N SER A 108 -4.38 1.10 9.03
CA SER A 108 -3.73 2.03 9.96
C SER A 108 -2.37 1.50 10.33
N ILE A 109 -1.34 2.32 10.16
CA ILE A 109 0.04 1.97 10.47
C ILE A 109 0.53 2.88 11.58
N THR A 110 1.02 2.29 12.67
CA THR A 110 1.54 3.04 13.81
C THR A 110 3.05 2.85 13.90
N LEU A 111 3.77 3.97 13.92
CA LEU A 111 5.21 4.00 14.06
C LEU A 111 5.61 3.82 15.52
N PRO A 112 6.82 3.30 15.82
CA PRO A 112 7.28 3.12 17.18
C PRO A 112 7.33 4.43 17.96
N ASP A 113 7.02 4.36 19.25
CA ASP A 113 7.12 5.50 20.14
C ASP A 113 8.57 5.59 20.68
N ASN A 114 9.36 6.42 20.05
CA ASN A 114 10.73 6.69 20.46
C ASN A 114 11.09 8.15 20.20
N ILE A 115 12.25 8.58 20.69
CA ILE A 115 12.71 9.97 20.56
C ILE A 115 12.76 10.40 19.10
N PHE A 116 13.17 9.51 18.20
CA PHE A 116 13.34 9.79 16.78
C PHE A 116 11.99 10.06 16.11
N THR A 117 11.01 9.17 16.30
CA THR A 117 9.66 9.34 15.74
C THR A 117 8.92 10.49 16.38
N ASN A 118 9.17 10.78 17.67
CA ASN A 118 8.59 11.94 18.36
C ASN A 118 9.06 13.26 17.78
N ILE A 119 10.35 13.35 17.45
CA ILE A 119 10.92 14.57 16.84
C ILE A 119 10.37 14.79 15.43
N ILE A 120 10.26 13.71 14.63
CA ILE A 120 9.87 13.79 13.22
C ILE A 120 8.37 13.96 13.07
N PHE A 121 7.56 13.16 13.78
CA PHE A 121 6.11 13.08 13.59
C PHE A 121 5.29 13.70 14.72
N GLY A 122 5.93 14.03 15.84
CA GLY A 122 5.23 14.53 17.02
C GLY A 122 4.22 13.51 17.53
N ASN A 123 2.97 13.94 17.71
CA ASN A 123 1.87 13.06 18.14
C ASN A 123 1.19 12.31 16.98
N LYS A 124 1.57 12.59 15.73
CA LYS A 124 0.96 11.99 14.54
C LYS A 124 1.77 10.79 14.04
N LYS A 125 1.85 9.75 14.85
CA LYS A 125 2.60 8.52 14.52
C LYS A 125 1.76 7.49 13.79
N THR A 126 0.47 7.72 13.63
CA THR A 126 -0.44 6.81 12.94
C THR A 126 -0.78 7.35 11.58
N ILE A 127 -0.56 6.53 10.54
CA ILE A 127 -0.91 6.84 9.16
C ILE A 127 -2.07 5.92 8.80
N THR A 128 -3.18 6.51 8.35
CA THR A 128 -4.37 5.76 7.97
C THR A 128 -4.63 5.91 6.47
N PHE A 129 -4.79 4.77 5.80
CA PHE A 129 -5.21 4.69 4.41
C PHE A 129 -6.66 4.20 4.38
N ASN A 130 -7.54 4.96 3.74
CA ASN A 130 -8.96 4.65 3.61
C ASN A 130 -9.32 4.31 2.15
N GLU A 131 -10.61 4.10 1.89
CA GLU A 131 -11.10 3.77 0.55
C GLU A 131 -10.68 4.79 -0.52
N ASN A 132 -10.71 6.09 -0.20
CA ASN A 132 -10.32 7.14 -1.15
C ASN A 132 -8.85 7.04 -1.55
N ASP A 133 -7.98 6.68 -0.61
CA ASP A 133 -6.56 6.48 -0.90
C ASP A 133 -6.35 5.30 -1.86
N PHE A 134 -7.13 4.23 -1.69
CA PHE A 134 -7.07 3.06 -2.58
C PHE A 134 -7.64 3.35 -3.97
N LEU A 135 -8.62 4.23 -4.10
CA LEU A 135 -9.11 4.69 -5.41
C LEU A 135 -8.01 5.43 -6.18
N GLU A 136 -7.18 6.18 -5.48
CA GLU A 136 -6.00 6.83 -6.06
C GLU A 136 -5.00 5.81 -6.59
N LEU A 137 -4.73 4.75 -5.83
CA LEU A 137 -3.90 3.63 -6.28
C LEU A 137 -4.48 2.96 -7.53
N LYS A 138 -5.80 2.77 -7.56
CA LYS A 138 -6.50 2.24 -8.74
C LYS A 138 -6.23 3.06 -9.99
N SER A 139 -6.23 4.39 -9.88
CA SER A 139 -5.99 5.28 -11.02
C SER A 139 -4.58 5.12 -11.60
N LEU A 140 -3.61 4.71 -10.79
CA LEU A 140 -2.25 4.42 -11.24
C LEU A 140 -2.14 3.06 -11.96
N LEU A 141 -3.04 2.13 -11.68
CA LEU A 141 -3.07 0.81 -12.32
C LEU A 141 -3.78 0.82 -13.67
N VAL A 142 -4.70 1.74 -13.89
CA VAL A 142 -5.45 1.88 -15.14
C VAL A 142 -4.61 2.65 -16.15
N GLU A 143 -4.55 2.12 -17.34
CA GLU A 143 -3.86 2.78 -18.48
C GLU A 143 -4.62 3.98 -18.99
#